data_1b8b3f4a0cd0d1a8e2f8c24badc66094
#
_entry.id   1b8b3f4a0cd0d1a8e2f8c24badc66094
#
_cell.length_a   1.000
_cell.length_b   1.000
_cell.length_c   1.000
_cell.angle_alpha   90.00
_cell.angle_beta   90.00
_cell.angle_gamma   90.00
#
_symmetry.space_group_name_H-M   'P 1'
#
loop_
_entity.id
_entity.type
_entity.pdbx_description
1 polymer ?
#
loop_
_entity_poly.entity_id
_entity_poly.type
_entity_poly.pdbx_seq_one_letter_code
_entity_poly.pdbx_strand_id
1 'polypeptide(L)'
;DGDAVLFSDEAEKIFQAHGLEAFAASEKAAAREPLSGGPFIGFLSALHQIQSLFPAEDSPIRTALITARSAPAHERVIRTLRAWNIRIDEALFLGGLDKGRFLKSFGADIYFDDQAGHCMSASEHVATGHVLHGVANEG
;
A
#
# COMPACT_ATOMS: atom_id res chain seq x y z
N ASP A 1 3.66 1.51 -0.25
CA ASP A 1 3.08 0.24 0.19
C ASP A 1 1.72 0.43 0.84
N GLY A 2 1.00 -0.69 1.07
CA GLY A 2 -0.31 -0.72 1.69
C GLY A 2 -0.25 -0.95 3.20
N ASP A 3 -0.05 -2.20 3.59
CA ASP A 3 -0.06 -2.60 5.00
C ASP A 3 1.06 -1.91 5.78
N ALA A 4 0.75 -1.50 7.01
CA ALA A 4 1.64 -0.76 7.91
C ALA A 4 2.14 0.62 7.40
N VAL A 5 1.77 1.03 6.18
CA VAL A 5 2.07 2.35 5.61
C VAL A 5 0.78 3.14 5.43
N LEU A 6 -0.03 2.78 4.44
CA LEU A 6 -1.31 3.43 4.16
C LEU A 6 -2.42 2.93 5.09
N PHE A 7 -2.44 1.62 5.32
CA PHE A 7 -3.33 0.93 6.26
C PHE A 7 -2.60 0.60 7.56
N SER A 8 -3.37 0.21 8.60
CA SER A 8 -2.79 -0.37 9.81
C SER A 8 -2.08 -1.71 9.51
N ASP A 9 -1.34 -2.21 10.48
CA ASP A 9 -0.63 -3.48 10.40
C ASP A 9 -1.45 -4.70 10.86
N GLU A 10 -2.76 -4.52 11.07
CA GLU A 10 -3.65 -5.58 11.61
C GLU A 10 -3.61 -6.86 10.75
N ALA A 11 -3.67 -6.69 9.43
CA ALA A 11 -3.66 -7.81 8.51
C ALA A 11 -2.29 -8.50 8.46
N GLU A 12 -1.21 -7.75 8.56
CA GLU A 12 0.15 -8.28 8.61
C GLU A 12 0.40 -9.08 9.90
N LYS A 13 -0.14 -8.64 11.03
CA LYS A 13 -0.12 -9.40 12.29
C LYS A 13 -0.77 -10.77 12.15
N ILE A 14 -1.88 -10.87 11.44
CA ILE A 14 -2.53 -12.16 11.15
C ILE A 14 -1.64 -13.02 10.26
N PHE A 15 -1.04 -12.45 9.24
CA PHE A 15 -0.11 -13.16 8.35
C PHE A 15 1.08 -13.72 9.11
N GLN A 16 1.74 -12.93 9.94
CA GLN A 16 2.89 -13.36 10.72
C GLN A 16 2.54 -14.42 11.79
N ALA A 17 1.38 -14.28 12.44
CA ALA A 17 0.96 -15.20 13.48
C ALA A 17 0.41 -16.52 12.94
N HIS A 18 -0.27 -16.53 11.80
CA HIS A 18 -1.09 -17.64 11.33
C HIS A 18 -0.83 -18.05 9.87
N GLY A 19 0.00 -17.33 9.15
CA GLY A 19 0.39 -17.61 7.77
C GLY A 19 -0.58 -17.12 6.70
N LEU A 20 -0.23 -17.39 5.44
CA LEU A 20 -0.90 -16.86 4.26
C LEU A 20 -2.36 -17.32 4.13
N GLU A 21 -2.65 -18.57 4.44
CA GLU A 21 -4.00 -19.13 4.30
C GLU A 21 -4.98 -18.46 5.29
N ALA A 22 -4.57 -18.31 6.55
CA ALA A 22 -5.38 -17.64 7.56
C ALA A 22 -5.56 -16.16 7.24
N PHE A 23 -4.52 -15.48 6.77
CA PHE A 23 -4.58 -14.11 6.26
C PHE A 23 -5.60 -13.98 5.12
N ALA A 24 -5.50 -14.82 4.09
CA ALA A 24 -6.41 -14.79 2.95
C ALA A 24 -7.87 -15.03 3.36
N ALA A 25 -8.12 -15.99 4.26
CA ALA A 25 -9.45 -16.28 4.78
C ALA A 25 -10.02 -15.10 5.59
N SER A 26 -9.21 -14.48 6.47
CA SER A 26 -9.58 -13.31 7.25
C SER A 26 -9.93 -12.12 6.36
N GLU A 27 -9.09 -11.81 5.40
CA GLU A 27 -9.31 -10.68 4.47
C GLU A 27 -10.54 -10.88 3.58
N LYS A 28 -10.80 -12.12 3.16
CA LYS A 28 -12.01 -12.47 2.42
C LYS A 28 -13.26 -12.29 3.27
N ALA A 29 -13.24 -12.74 4.51
CA ALA A 29 -14.37 -12.60 5.44
C ALA A 29 -14.66 -11.13 5.76
N ALA A 30 -13.62 -10.31 5.94
CA ALA A 30 -13.69 -8.89 6.25
C ALA A 30 -13.72 -7.97 5.00
N ALA A 31 -13.93 -8.51 3.80
CA ALA A 31 -13.79 -7.75 2.54
C ALA A 31 -14.67 -6.49 2.47
N ARG A 32 -15.79 -6.45 3.20
CA ARG A 32 -16.71 -5.30 3.26
C ARG A 32 -16.43 -4.34 4.42
N GLU A 33 -15.52 -4.69 5.31
CA GLU A 33 -15.13 -3.88 6.45
C GLU A 33 -13.89 -3.08 6.08
N PRO A 34 -13.94 -1.73 6.07
CA PRO A 34 -12.77 -0.93 5.74
C PRO A 34 -11.59 -1.25 6.67
N LEU A 35 -10.39 -1.26 6.09
CA LEU A 35 -9.15 -1.30 6.85
C LEU A 35 -9.02 -0.01 7.69
N SER A 36 -8.36 -0.11 8.83
CA SER A 36 -7.98 1.07 9.61
C SER A 36 -6.83 1.80 8.92
N GLY A 37 -6.76 3.13 9.09
CA GLY A 37 -5.70 3.96 8.53
C GLY A 37 -4.35 3.70 9.18
N GLY A 38 -3.30 3.76 8.38
CA GLY A 38 -1.91 3.70 8.80
C GLY A 38 -1.27 5.08 8.94
N PRO A 39 0.05 5.15 9.14
CA PRO A 39 0.75 6.42 9.39
C PRO A 39 0.71 7.39 8.22
N PHE A 40 0.54 6.91 6.98
CA PHE A 40 0.57 7.73 5.77
C PHE A 40 -0.81 8.16 5.26
N ILE A 41 -1.91 7.84 5.95
CA ILE A 41 -3.25 8.24 5.51
C ILE A 41 -3.39 9.76 5.39
N GLY A 42 -2.86 10.51 6.34
CA GLY A 42 -2.90 11.98 6.31
C GLY A 42 -2.11 12.56 5.14
N PHE A 43 -0.94 11.99 4.84
CA PHE A 43 -0.13 12.39 3.69
C PHE A 43 -0.84 12.10 2.37
N LEU A 44 -1.42 10.91 2.21
CA LEU A 44 -2.17 10.55 1.01
C LEU A 44 -3.41 11.45 0.83
N SER A 45 -4.12 11.77 1.92
CA SER A 45 -5.25 12.69 1.88
C SER A 45 -4.84 14.09 1.42
N ALA A 46 -3.68 14.60 1.87
CA ALA A 46 -3.14 15.87 1.41
C ALA A 46 -2.79 15.85 -0.08
N LEU A 47 -2.17 14.78 -0.57
CA LEU A 47 -1.90 14.59 -2.01
C LEU A 47 -3.20 14.56 -2.81
N HIS A 48 -4.23 13.86 -2.32
CA HIS A 48 -5.53 13.81 -2.97
C HIS A 48 -6.18 15.19 -3.06
N GLN A 49 -6.09 16.01 -2.03
CA GLN A 49 -6.58 17.39 -2.05
C GLN A 49 -5.91 18.21 -3.15
N ILE A 50 -4.60 18.06 -3.34
CA ILE A 50 -3.88 18.73 -4.43
C ILE A 50 -4.34 18.18 -5.78
N GLN A 51 -4.43 16.87 -5.94
CA GLN A 51 -4.90 16.23 -7.17
C GLN A 51 -6.30 16.72 -7.58
N SER A 52 -7.20 16.94 -6.61
CA SER A 52 -8.57 17.37 -6.86
C SER A 52 -8.70 18.79 -7.42
N LEU A 53 -7.63 19.59 -7.37
CA LEU A 53 -7.57 20.92 -7.98
C LEU A 53 -7.34 20.89 -9.51
N PHE A 54 -7.04 19.71 -10.06
CA PHE A 54 -6.70 19.52 -11.46
C PHE A 54 -7.62 18.47 -12.09
N PRO A 55 -7.90 18.56 -13.42
CA PRO A 55 -8.47 17.44 -14.15
C PRO A 55 -7.61 16.18 -14.00
N ALA A 56 -8.22 15.00 -14.06
CA ALA A 56 -7.51 13.73 -13.84
C ALA A 56 -6.32 13.53 -14.79
N GLU A 57 -6.49 13.95 -16.05
CA GLU A 57 -5.51 13.87 -17.12
C GLU A 57 -4.34 14.86 -16.99
N ASP A 58 -4.54 15.94 -16.23
CA ASP A 58 -3.56 17.03 -16.07
C ASP A 58 -3.02 17.14 -14.63
N SER A 59 -3.27 16.16 -13.79
CA SER A 59 -2.77 16.19 -12.40
C SER A 59 -1.24 16.14 -12.37
N PRO A 60 -0.59 17.07 -11.63
CA PRO A 60 0.86 17.05 -11.47
C PRO A 60 1.35 15.91 -10.56
N ILE A 61 0.44 15.22 -9.88
CA ILE A 61 0.75 14.12 -8.96
C ILE A 61 0.05 12.86 -9.46
N ARG A 62 0.84 11.80 -9.70
CA ARG A 62 0.35 10.44 -9.88
C ARG A 62 0.65 9.62 -8.63
N THR A 63 -0.31 8.80 -8.23
CA THR A 63 -0.17 7.92 -7.09
C THR A 63 -0.34 6.47 -7.50
N ALA A 64 0.49 5.59 -6.96
CA ALA A 64 0.36 4.15 -7.13
C ALA A 64 0.45 3.44 -5.78
N LEU A 65 -0.40 2.46 -5.58
CA LEU A 65 -0.31 1.49 -4.50
C LEU A 65 0.40 0.25 -5.05
N ILE A 66 1.50 -0.14 -4.43
CA ILE A 66 2.23 -1.36 -4.77
C ILE A 66 2.30 -2.23 -3.51
N THR A 67 1.63 -3.37 -3.53
CA THR A 67 1.47 -4.23 -2.36
C THR A 67 1.76 -5.69 -2.67
N ALA A 68 2.26 -6.42 -1.68
CA ALA A 68 2.43 -7.86 -1.76
C ALA A 68 1.12 -8.64 -1.68
N ARG A 69 0.01 -7.99 -1.35
CA ARG A 69 -1.30 -8.64 -1.38
C ARG A 69 -1.64 -9.16 -2.77
N SER A 70 -2.44 -10.22 -2.81
CA SER A 70 -3.04 -10.78 -4.02
C SER A 70 -4.51 -11.14 -3.77
N ALA A 71 -5.20 -11.69 -4.77
CA ALA A 71 -6.54 -12.21 -4.56
C ALA A 71 -6.53 -13.34 -3.50
N PRO A 72 -7.51 -13.42 -2.60
CA PRO A 72 -8.70 -12.59 -2.46
C PRO A 72 -8.50 -11.30 -1.60
N ALA A 73 -7.32 -11.11 -1.01
CA ALA A 73 -7.03 -10.02 -0.07
C ALA A 73 -7.04 -8.61 -0.70
N HIS A 74 -7.00 -8.52 -2.02
CA HIS A 74 -7.03 -7.26 -2.77
C HIS A 74 -8.38 -6.52 -2.68
N GLU A 75 -9.49 -7.25 -2.54
CA GLU A 75 -10.84 -6.67 -2.55
C GLU A 75 -11.05 -5.68 -1.40
N ARG A 76 -10.61 -6.05 -0.21
CA ARG A 76 -10.72 -5.19 0.98
C ARG A 76 -10.00 -3.87 0.80
N VAL A 77 -8.82 -3.88 0.18
CA VAL A 77 -8.03 -2.69 -0.15
C VAL A 77 -8.81 -1.76 -1.07
N ILE A 78 -9.34 -2.28 -2.17
CA ILE A 78 -10.10 -1.49 -3.15
C ILE A 78 -11.34 -0.87 -2.50
N ARG A 79 -12.08 -1.64 -1.71
CA ARG A 79 -13.26 -1.15 -1.01
C ARG A 79 -12.92 -0.09 0.04
N THR A 80 -11.81 -0.25 0.75
CA THR A 80 -11.33 0.73 1.74
C THR A 80 -11.00 2.06 1.08
N LEU A 81 -10.23 2.06 -0.01
CA LEU A 81 -9.88 3.28 -0.73
C LEU A 81 -11.12 4.01 -1.28
N ARG A 82 -12.10 3.26 -1.76
CA ARG A 82 -13.39 3.82 -2.19
C ARG A 82 -14.18 4.43 -1.03
N ALA A 83 -14.22 3.74 0.11
CA ALA A 83 -14.89 4.24 1.31
C ALA A 83 -14.24 5.53 1.85
N TRP A 84 -12.94 5.66 1.73
CA TRP A 84 -12.20 6.87 2.10
C TRP A 84 -12.31 7.99 1.06
N ASN A 85 -12.88 7.71 -0.10
CA ASN A 85 -12.93 8.63 -1.23
C ASN A 85 -11.55 9.18 -1.60
N ILE A 86 -10.53 8.33 -1.58
CA ILE A 86 -9.16 8.66 -1.94
C ILE A 86 -8.86 8.06 -3.31
N ARG A 87 -8.37 8.90 -4.21
CA ARG A 87 -7.91 8.50 -5.53
C ARG A 87 -6.53 7.88 -5.46
N ILE A 88 -6.42 6.67 -6.01
CA ILE A 88 -5.14 6.05 -6.39
C ILE A 88 -5.21 5.84 -7.91
N ASP A 89 -4.22 6.32 -8.64
CA ASP A 89 -4.21 6.23 -10.11
C ASP A 89 -3.96 4.80 -10.58
N GLU A 90 -3.06 4.07 -9.91
CA GLU A 90 -2.75 2.67 -10.20
C GLU A 90 -2.62 1.85 -8.91
N ALA A 91 -3.05 0.60 -8.96
CA ALA A 91 -2.87 -0.34 -7.86
C ALA A 91 -2.34 -1.67 -8.41
N LEU A 92 -1.21 -2.12 -7.87
CA LEU A 92 -0.53 -3.34 -8.26
C LEU A 92 -0.50 -4.32 -7.08
N PHE A 93 -1.12 -5.46 -7.27
CA PHE A 93 -1.21 -6.56 -6.30
C PHE A 93 -0.26 -7.66 -6.73
N LEU A 94 0.93 -7.69 -6.16
CA LEU A 94 2.07 -8.44 -6.70
C LEU A 94 2.19 -9.88 -6.18
N GLY A 95 1.49 -10.23 -5.09
CA GLY A 95 1.53 -11.58 -4.55
C GLY A 95 2.93 -12.03 -4.10
N GLY A 96 3.76 -11.12 -3.62
CA GLY A 96 5.12 -11.41 -3.18
C GLY A 96 6.20 -11.26 -4.25
N LEU A 97 5.86 -10.85 -5.48
CA LEU A 97 6.86 -10.50 -6.48
C LEU A 97 7.67 -9.26 -6.06
N ASP A 98 8.91 -9.18 -6.53
CA ASP A 98 9.77 -8.03 -6.25
C ASP A 98 9.18 -6.72 -6.79
N LYS A 99 9.09 -5.72 -5.93
CA LYS A 99 8.46 -4.44 -6.24
C LYS A 99 9.33 -3.53 -7.12
N GLY A 100 10.66 -3.69 -7.08
CA GLY A 100 11.61 -2.78 -7.73
C GLY A 100 11.35 -2.59 -9.22
N ARG A 101 11.10 -3.66 -9.96
CA ARG A 101 10.82 -3.61 -11.40
C ARG A 101 9.55 -2.82 -11.72
N PHE A 102 8.52 -2.97 -10.90
CA PHE A 102 7.25 -2.26 -11.09
C PHE A 102 7.38 -0.77 -10.77
N LEU A 103 8.15 -0.42 -9.73
CA LEU A 103 8.48 0.96 -9.40
C LEU A 103 9.23 1.65 -10.54
N LYS A 104 10.20 0.96 -11.13
CA LYS A 104 10.92 1.47 -12.29
C LYS A 104 10.01 1.69 -13.50
N SER A 105 9.14 0.72 -13.80
CA SER A 105 8.20 0.81 -14.93
C SER A 105 7.15 1.91 -14.75
N PHE A 106 6.69 2.12 -13.52
CA PHE A 106 5.79 3.22 -13.18
C PHE A 106 6.48 4.58 -13.30
N GLY A 107 7.80 4.63 -13.14
CA GLY A 107 8.57 5.87 -13.13
C GLY A 107 8.39 6.64 -11.82
N ALA A 108 8.34 5.92 -10.69
CA ALA A 108 8.17 6.53 -9.38
C ALA A 108 9.32 7.49 -9.05
N ASP A 109 8.99 8.67 -8.49
CA ASP A 109 9.96 9.63 -7.96
C ASP A 109 10.33 9.32 -6.52
N ILE A 110 9.38 8.79 -5.75
CA ILE A 110 9.57 8.40 -4.35
C ILE A 110 8.68 7.20 -4.00
N TYR A 111 9.18 6.31 -3.17
CA TYR A 111 8.49 5.13 -2.67
C TYR A 111 8.61 5.01 -1.15
N PHE A 112 7.57 4.50 -0.50
CA PHE A 112 7.55 4.25 0.94
C PHE A 112 7.11 2.82 1.24
N ASP A 113 7.84 2.14 2.12
CA ASP A 113 7.55 0.78 2.56
C ASP A 113 8.01 0.59 4.02
N ASP A 114 7.35 -0.27 4.76
CA ASP A 114 7.70 -0.58 6.15
C ASP A 114 8.71 -1.73 6.29
N GLN A 115 8.89 -2.51 5.22
CA GLN A 115 9.78 -3.66 5.24
C GLN A 115 11.16 -3.32 4.67
N ALA A 116 12.20 -3.50 5.49
CA ALA A 116 13.58 -3.19 5.13
C ALA A 116 14.03 -3.88 3.84
N GLY A 117 13.65 -5.15 3.62
CA GLY A 117 13.99 -5.89 2.41
C GLY A 117 13.38 -5.28 1.15
N HIS A 118 12.12 -4.84 1.20
CA HIS A 118 11.48 -4.13 0.10
C HIS A 118 12.13 -2.76 -0.15
N CYS A 119 12.46 -2.04 0.93
CA CYS A 119 13.16 -0.76 0.83
C CYS A 119 14.53 -0.90 0.15
N MET A 120 15.29 -1.93 0.49
CA MET A 120 16.60 -2.21 -0.14
C MET A 120 16.44 -2.45 -1.64
N SER A 121 15.54 -3.34 -2.04
CA SER A 121 15.27 -3.62 -3.46
C SER A 121 14.77 -2.38 -4.20
N ALA A 122 13.83 -1.64 -3.62
CA ALA A 122 13.28 -0.43 -4.23
C ALA A 122 14.33 0.67 -4.39
N SER A 123 15.24 0.82 -3.44
CA SER A 123 16.27 1.87 -3.45
C SER A 123 17.27 1.76 -4.61
N GLU A 124 17.36 0.60 -5.24
CA GLU A 124 18.15 0.43 -6.48
C GLU A 124 17.52 1.15 -7.68
N HIS A 125 16.25 1.52 -7.61
CA HIS A 125 15.46 2.04 -8.71
C HIS A 125 14.85 3.41 -8.45
N VAL A 126 14.57 3.75 -7.17
CA VAL A 126 13.82 4.94 -6.79
C VAL A 126 14.24 5.43 -5.40
N ALA A 127 14.13 6.73 -5.16
CA ALA A 127 14.29 7.28 -3.80
C ALA A 127 13.26 6.62 -2.87
N THR A 128 13.73 6.00 -1.79
CA THR A 128 12.91 5.15 -0.93
C THR A 128 12.98 5.60 0.51
N GLY A 129 11.83 5.78 1.14
CA GLY A 129 11.68 6.04 2.57
C GLY A 129 11.27 4.77 3.31
N HIS A 130 12.03 4.36 4.32
CA HIS A 130 11.66 3.28 5.22
C HIS A 130 10.74 3.82 6.31
N VAL A 131 9.51 3.32 6.36
CA VAL A 131 8.50 3.70 7.35
C VAL A 131 8.66 2.79 8.56
N LEU A 132 9.21 3.32 9.65
CA LEU A 132 9.46 2.57 10.89
C LEU A 132 8.15 2.41 11.69
N HIS A 133 7.23 1.64 11.15
CA HIS A 133 5.90 1.36 11.73
C HIS A 133 5.50 -0.09 11.48
N GLY A 134 4.61 -0.58 12.34
CA GLY A 134 4.03 -1.91 12.22
C GLY A 134 4.93 -3.04 12.71
N VAL A 135 4.36 -4.24 12.68
CA VAL A 135 4.94 -5.44 13.28
C VAL A 135 6.30 -5.83 12.67
N ALA A 136 6.60 -5.45 11.44
CA ALA A 136 7.91 -5.68 10.83
C ALA A 136 9.04 -4.85 11.48
N ASN A 137 8.71 -3.81 12.24
CA ASN A 137 9.64 -2.89 12.88
C ASN A 137 9.59 -2.92 14.41
N GLU A 138 8.78 -3.82 14.99
CA GLU A 138 8.78 -4.09 16.42
C GLU A 138 9.99 -4.95 16.77
N GLY A 139 11.01 -4.31 17.34
CA GLY A 139 12.26 -4.95 17.77
C GLY A 139 12.26 -5.33 19.23
#